data_337924dab08fbbe8219150693d8db622
#
_entry.id   337924dab08fbbe8219150693d8db622
#
_cell.length_a   1.000
_cell.length_b   1.000
_cell.length_c   1.000
_cell.angle_alpha   90.00
_cell.angle_beta   90.00
_cell.angle_gamma   90.00
#
_symmetry.space_group_name_H-M   'P 1'
#
loop_
_entity.id
_entity.type
_entity.pdbx_description
1 polymer ?
#
loop_
_entity_poly.entity_id
_entity_poly.type
_entity_poly.pdbx_seq_one_letter_code
_entity_poly.pdbx_strand_id
1 'polypeptide(L)'
;KRVTIRDVAKIAGVSPATVSLVLGGDPRVNEKTRKHVLDTVERLQYTPNEIGRIMRSQRIGAIAFIIPNTSSHVFSHPYFSQLLEGMTEVMNRYNYNLLISTTPNEKDEAVAYDKILRNRRADGIILSSASIHDDNLLRAADSGYPVVYLGKWFHPDVLTVERDDFGGAYQAT
;
A
#
# COMPACT_ATOMS: atom_id res chain seq x y z
N LYS A 1 -21.23 -19.25 -12.23
CA LYS A 1 -21.41 -17.81 -12.52
C LYS A 1 -21.00 -17.04 -11.27
N ARG A 2 -20.09 -16.08 -11.41
CA ARG A 2 -19.61 -15.31 -10.24
C ARG A 2 -20.75 -14.43 -9.71
N VAL A 3 -21.03 -14.50 -8.40
CA VAL A 3 -22.02 -13.66 -7.74
C VAL A 3 -21.57 -12.20 -7.82
N THR A 4 -22.52 -11.30 -8.09
CA THR A 4 -22.27 -9.87 -8.23
C THR A 4 -22.95 -9.08 -7.10
N ILE A 5 -22.55 -7.82 -6.91
CA ILE A 5 -23.21 -6.93 -5.95
C ILE A 5 -24.70 -6.73 -6.26
N ARG A 6 -25.10 -6.85 -7.53
CA ARG A 6 -26.50 -6.76 -7.94
C ARG A 6 -27.31 -7.98 -7.49
N ASP A 7 -26.69 -9.16 -7.50
CA ASP A 7 -27.33 -10.39 -7.00
C ASP A 7 -27.55 -10.32 -5.50
N VAL A 8 -26.54 -9.84 -4.74
CA VAL A 8 -26.68 -9.58 -3.30
C VAL A 8 -27.80 -8.59 -3.02
N ALA A 9 -27.81 -7.46 -3.71
CA ALA A 9 -28.79 -6.41 -3.56
C ALA A 9 -30.22 -6.92 -3.81
N LYS A 10 -30.41 -7.70 -4.90
CA LYS A 10 -31.67 -8.31 -5.26
C LYS A 10 -32.19 -9.25 -4.16
N ILE A 11 -31.32 -10.10 -3.62
CA ILE A 11 -31.70 -11.10 -2.60
C ILE A 11 -31.93 -10.44 -1.24
N ALA A 12 -31.12 -9.42 -0.89
CA ALA A 12 -31.28 -8.66 0.35
C ALA A 12 -32.42 -7.59 0.27
N GLY A 13 -33.07 -7.42 -0.87
CA GLY A 13 -34.15 -6.43 -1.03
C GLY A 13 -33.72 -4.97 -0.85
N VAL A 14 -32.45 -4.65 -1.17
CA VAL A 14 -31.87 -3.31 -1.04
C VAL A 14 -31.23 -2.86 -2.35
N SER A 15 -30.84 -1.58 -2.42
CA SER A 15 -30.10 -1.10 -3.59
C SER A 15 -28.63 -1.60 -3.58
N PRO A 16 -27.97 -1.72 -4.76
CA PRO A 16 -26.54 -1.99 -4.82
C PRO A 16 -25.67 -0.95 -4.08
N ALA A 17 -26.16 0.30 -4.01
CA ALA A 17 -25.52 1.35 -3.24
C ALA A 17 -25.56 1.04 -1.74
N THR A 18 -26.71 0.58 -1.23
CA THR A 18 -26.85 0.17 0.18
C THR A 18 -25.92 -0.99 0.52
N VAL A 19 -25.83 -2.01 -0.35
CA VAL A 19 -24.87 -3.12 -0.16
C VAL A 19 -23.44 -2.57 -0.08
N SER A 20 -23.09 -1.64 -0.97
CA SER A 20 -21.75 -1.01 -0.97
C SER A 20 -21.46 -0.22 0.32
N LEU A 21 -22.44 0.53 0.85
CA LEU A 21 -22.29 1.24 2.12
C LEU A 21 -22.08 0.28 3.29
N VAL A 22 -22.86 -0.82 3.32
CA VAL A 22 -22.72 -1.86 4.36
C VAL A 22 -21.32 -2.48 4.33
N LEU A 23 -20.84 -2.87 3.15
CA LEU A 23 -19.52 -3.47 2.97
C LEU A 23 -18.38 -2.48 3.27
N GLY A 24 -18.63 -1.19 3.08
CA GLY A 24 -17.71 -0.10 3.44
C GLY A 24 -17.74 0.31 4.92
N GLY A 25 -18.62 -0.30 5.74
CA GLY A 25 -18.74 0.03 7.16
C GLY A 25 -19.40 1.38 7.45
N ASP A 26 -20.13 1.97 6.49
CA ASP A 26 -20.73 3.30 6.64
C ASP A 26 -21.68 3.36 7.84
N PRO A 27 -21.46 4.27 8.81
CA PRO A 27 -22.25 4.34 10.04
C PRO A 27 -23.71 4.78 9.81
N ARG A 28 -24.02 5.36 8.67
CA ARG A 28 -25.39 5.80 8.32
C ARG A 28 -26.35 4.66 8.03
N VAL A 29 -25.86 3.44 7.81
CA VAL A 29 -26.71 2.28 7.60
C VAL A 29 -27.12 1.71 8.95
N ASN A 30 -28.47 1.58 9.15
CA ASN A 30 -28.98 1.04 10.40
C ASN A 30 -28.56 -0.43 10.59
N GLU A 31 -28.47 -0.85 11.85
CA GLU A 31 -27.90 -2.15 12.24
C GLU A 31 -28.70 -3.33 11.69
N LYS A 32 -30.02 -3.22 11.63
CA LYS A 32 -30.88 -4.27 11.08
C LYS A 32 -30.60 -4.53 9.59
N THR A 33 -30.45 -3.45 8.80
CA THR A 33 -30.11 -3.55 7.38
C THR A 33 -28.68 -4.06 7.20
N ARG A 34 -27.74 -3.59 8.03
CA ARG A 34 -26.36 -4.05 8.02
C ARG A 34 -26.28 -5.56 8.21
N LYS A 35 -26.88 -6.07 9.27
CA LYS A 35 -26.88 -7.49 9.58
C LYS A 35 -27.50 -8.30 8.44
N HIS A 36 -28.66 -7.90 7.94
CA HIS A 36 -29.36 -8.62 6.86
C HIS A 36 -28.54 -8.70 5.56
N VAL A 37 -27.83 -7.61 5.21
CA VAL A 37 -26.96 -7.59 4.04
C VAL A 37 -25.73 -8.48 4.26
N LEU A 38 -25.09 -8.42 5.44
CA LEU A 38 -23.91 -9.25 5.75
C LEU A 38 -24.28 -10.75 5.75
N ASP A 39 -25.39 -11.14 6.33
CA ASP A 39 -25.89 -12.53 6.30
C ASP A 39 -26.13 -13.00 4.84
N THR A 40 -26.62 -12.10 3.99
CA THR A 40 -26.83 -12.40 2.57
C THR A 40 -25.50 -12.54 1.81
N VAL A 41 -24.52 -11.69 2.10
CA VAL A 41 -23.15 -11.74 1.54
C VAL A 41 -22.50 -13.08 1.88
N GLU A 42 -22.57 -13.49 3.15
CA GLU A 42 -22.00 -14.75 3.64
C GLU A 42 -22.69 -15.96 2.97
N ARG A 43 -24.02 -16.00 2.98
CA ARG A 43 -24.80 -17.08 2.34
C ARG A 43 -24.51 -17.25 0.85
N LEU A 44 -24.24 -16.15 0.14
CA LEU A 44 -23.92 -16.17 -1.28
C LEU A 44 -22.43 -16.34 -1.55
N GLN A 45 -21.61 -16.39 -0.51
CA GLN A 45 -20.14 -16.37 -0.61
C GLN A 45 -19.65 -15.25 -1.54
N TYR A 46 -20.31 -14.09 -1.45
CA TYR A 46 -19.98 -12.95 -2.28
C TYR A 46 -18.69 -12.31 -1.81
N THR A 47 -17.70 -12.27 -2.68
CA THR A 47 -16.47 -11.51 -2.45
C THR A 47 -16.55 -10.18 -3.20
N PRO A 48 -16.44 -9.04 -2.49
CA PRO A 48 -16.44 -7.73 -3.13
C PRO A 48 -15.43 -7.64 -4.27
N ASN A 49 -15.81 -6.97 -5.36
CA ASN A 49 -14.89 -6.74 -6.46
C ASN A 49 -13.96 -5.57 -6.09
N GLU A 50 -12.72 -5.87 -5.78
CA GLU A 50 -11.70 -4.86 -5.45
C GLU A 50 -11.52 -3.83 -6.55
N ILE A 51 -11.57 -4.22 -7.82
CA ILE A 51 -11.46 -3.30 -8.95
C ILE A 51 -12.56 -2.24 -8.88
N GLY A 52 -13.81 -2.64 -8.60
CA GLY A 52 -14.92 -1.70 -8.45
C GLY A 52 -14.78 -0.81 -7.21
N ARG A 53 -14.10 -1.26 -6.16
CA ARG A 53 -13.75 -0.45 -4.98
C ARG A 53 -12.69 0.58 -5.33
N ILE A 54 -11.61 0.16 -5.97
CA ILE A 54 -10.50 1.00 -6.42
C ILE A 54 -11.00 2.11 -7.35
N MET A 55 -11.84 1.78 -8.33
CA MET A 55 -12.40 2.76 -9.25
C MET A 55 -13.23 3.86 -8.57
N ARG A 56 -13.90 3.53 -7.47
CA ARG A 56 -14.73 4.50 -6.72
C ARG A 56 -13.93 5.29 -5.68
N SER A 57 -13.05 4.63 -4.94
CA SER A 57 -12.26 5.27 -3.88
C SER A 57 -11.02 5.96 -4.41
N GLN A 58 -10.59 5.65 -5.63
CA GLN A 58 -9.29 6.02 -6.20
C GLN A 58 -8.10 5.58 -5.33
N ARG A 59 -8.34 4.64 -4.41
CA ARG A 59 -7.32 4.05 -3.54
C ARG A 59 -7.13 2.58 -3.87
N ILE A 60 -5.87 2.20 -4.06
CA ILE A 60 -5.45 0.84 -4.40
C ILE A 60 -5.43 -0.03 -3.15
N GLY A 61 -5.08 0.56 -2.01
CA GLY A 61 -4.89 -0.12 -0.74
C GLY A 61 -3.55 -0.87 -0.71
N ALA A 62 -2.55 -0.31 -1.33
CA ALA A 62 -1.19 -0.82 -1.31
C ALA A 62 -0.17 0.32 -1.17
N ILE A 63 0.93 0.04 -0.48
CA ILE A 63 2.12 0.88 -0.42
C ILE A 63 3.26 0.10 -1.07
N ALA A 64 4.00 0.73 -1.95
CA ALA A 64 5.17 0.11 -2.58
C ALA A 64 6.43 0.39 -1.77
N PHE A 65 7.21 -0.64 -1.53
CA PHE A 65 8.57 -0.53 -1.01
C PHE A 65 9.56 -0.88 -2.12
N ILE A 66 10.33 0.09 -2.55
CA ILE A 66 11.33 -0.09 -3.61
C ILE A 66 12.71 -0.20 -2.94
N ILE A 67 13.39 -1.30 -3.23
CA ILE A 67 14.75 -1.58 -2.78
C ILE A 67 15.64 -1.59 -4.02
N PRO A 68 16.36 -0.48 -4.28
CA PRO A 68 17.27 -0.41 -5.43
C PRO A 68 18.50 -1.27 -5.22
N ASN A 69 19.16 -1.61 -6.32
CA ASN A 69 20.43 -2.35 -6.32
C ASN A 69 20.40 -3.62 -5.44
N THR A 70 19.32 -4.38 -5.55
CA THR A 70 19.11 -5.55 -4.71
C THR A 70 20.10 -6.64 -5.04
N SER A 71 21.14 -6.75 -4.23
CA SER A 71 21.99 -7.95 -4.21
C SER A 71 21.23 -9.12 -3.59
N SER A 72 21.63 -10.35 -3.90
CA SER A 72 21.05 -11.57 -3.30
C SER A 72 21.07 -11.60 -1.76
N HIS A 73 21.85 -10.70 -1.13
CA HIS A 73 22.00 -10.63 0.31
C HIS A 73 21.01 -9.73 1.05
N VAL A 74 20.22 -8.92 0.34
CA VAL A 74 19.27 -7.99 0.99
C VAL A 74 18.29 -8.75 1.90
N PHE A 75 17.72 -9.83 1.41
CA PHE A 75 16.72 -10.60 2.18
C PHE A 75 17.33 -11.45 3.30
N SER A 76 18.62 -11.73 3.26
CA SER A 76 19.33 -12.43 4.35
C SER A 76 19.86 -11.49 5.43
N HIS A 77 19.84 -10.18 5.21
CA HIS A 77 20.33 -9.22 6.20
C HIS A 77 19.24 -8.93 7.26
N PRO A 78 19.53 -9.08 8.54
CA PRO A 78 18.54 -8.93 9.63
C PRO A 78 17.80 -7.59 9.64
N TYR A 79 18.43 -6.52 9.19
CA TYR A 79 17.83 -5.20 9.06
C TYR A 79 16.57 -5.21 8.18
N PHE A 80 16.64 -5.83 7.01
CA PHE A 80 15.49 -5.87 6.10
C PHE A 80 14.36 -6.74 6.63
N SER A 81 14.68 -7.82 7.31
CA SER A 81 13.67 -8.68 7.94
C SER A 81 12.88 -7.92 9.00
N GLN A 82 13.57 -7.20 9.90
CA GLN A 82 12.93 -6.37 10.93
C GLN A 82 12.14 -5.21 10.33
N LEU A 83 12.67 -4.56 9.29
CA LEU A 83 11.98 -3.49 8.59
C LEU A 83 10.68 -3.96 7.96
N LEU A 84 10.71 -5.10 7.27
CA LEU A 84 9.53 -5.71 6.64
C LEU A 84 8.49 -6.15 7.68
N GLU A 85 8.93 -6.68 8.82
CA GLU A 85 8.05 -7.04 9.93
C GLU A 85 7.29 -5.80 10.43
N GLY A 86 8.00 -4.71 10.76
CA GLY A 86 7.39 -3.47 11.21
C GLY A 86 6.46 -2.83 10.16
N MET A 87 6.89 -2.81 8.90
CA MET A 87 6.03 -2.34 7.79
C MET A 87 4.75 -3.17 7.70
N THR A 88 4.87 -4.50 7.72
CA THR A 88 3.73 -5.41 7.56
C THR A 88 2.74 -5.27 8.72
N GLU A 89 3.21 -5.10 9.95
CA GLU A 89 2.36 -4.85 11.11
C GLU A 89 1.50 -3.60 10.90
N VAL A 90 2.13 -2.49 10.50
CA VAL A 90 1.42 -1.23 10.26
C VAL A 90 0.47 -1.34 9.07
N MET A 91 0.90 -1.95 7.95
CA MET A 91 0.06 -2.14 6.77
C MET A 91 -1.20 -2.95 7.11
N ASN A 92 -1.07 -4.04 7.86
CA ASN A 92 -2.21 -4.85 8.30
C ASN A 92 -3.19 -4.06 9.18
N ARG A 93 -2.67 -3.23 10.09
CA ARG A 93 -3.50 -2.39 10.97
C ARG A 93 -4.38 -1.42 10.17
N TYR A 94 -3.86 -0.90 9.06
CA TYR A 94 -4.57 0.03 8.18
C TYR A 94 -5.23 -0.63 6.96
N ASN A 95 -5.22 -1.96 6.88
CA ASN A 95 -5.76 -2.74 5.77
C ASN A 95 -5.14 -2.36 4.42
N TYR A 96 -3.82 -2.18 4.41
CA TYR A 96 -2.99 -1.99 3.22
C TYR A 96 -2.16 -3.22 2.92
N ASN A 97 -1.86 -3.42 1.65
CA ASN A 97 -0.89 -4.42 1.21
C ASN A 97 0.50 -3.79 1.05
N LEU A 98 1.56 -4.54 1.33
CA LEU A 98 2.91 -4.15 1.02
C LEU A 98 3.33 -4.76 -0.33
N LEU A 99 3.62 -3.90 -1.31
CA LEU A 99 4.15 -4.28 -2.61
C LEU A 99 5.68 -4.08 -2.60
N ILE A 100 6.44 -5.16 -2.62
CA ILE A 100 7.91 -5.07 -2.65
C ILE A 100 8.37 -5.12 -4.09
N SER A 101 9.20 -4.15 -4.48
CA SER A 101 9.88 -4.11 -5.77
C SER A 101 11.39 -4.11 -5.55
N THR A 102 12.04 -5.10 -6.13
CA THR A 102 13.50 -5.26 -6.07
C THR A 102 14.07 -5.14 -7.48
N THR A 103 15.18 -4.47 -7.61
CA THR A 103 15.80 -4.21 -8.91
C THR A 103 17.30 -4.52 -8.86
N PRO A 104 17.81 -5.36 -9.78
CA PRO A 104 19.20 -5.76 -9.76
C PRO A 104 20.15 -4.69 -10.32
N ASN A 105 19.63 -3.68 -11.02
CA ASN A 105 20.40 -2.62 -11.64
C ASN A 105 19.57 -1.34 -11.86
N GLU A 106 20.23 -0.23 -12.16
CA GLU A 106 19.61 1.09 -12.35
C GLU A 106 18.55 1.14 -13.47
N LYS A 107 18.74 0.37 -14.56
CA LYS A 107 17.77 0.34 -15.67
C LYS A 107 16.45 -0.30 -15.24
N ASP A 108 16.53 -1.42 -14.53
CA ASP A 108 15.37 -2.10 -14.01
C ASP A 108 14.70 -1.27 -12.91
N GLU A 109 15.46 -0.48 -12.19
CA GLU A 109 14.97 0.47 -11.19
C GLU A 109 14.07 1.53 -11.83
N ALA A 110 14.51 2.20 -12.88
CA ALA A 110 13.70 3.17 -13.62
C ALA A 110 12.38 2.55 -14.11
N VAL A 111 12.43 1.30 -14.59
CA VAL A 111 11.23 0.56 -14.99
C VAL A 111 10.30 0.27 -13.81
N ALA A 112 10.84 -0.05 -12.64
CA ALA A 112 10.06 -0.29 -11.44
C ALA A 112 9.34 0.99 -10.97
N TYR A 113 10.05 2.12 -10.94
CA TYR A 113 9.45 3.43 -10.64
C TYR A 113 8.33 3.78 -11.63
N ASP A 114 8.58 3.64 -12.93
CA ASP A 114 7.56 3.93 -13.95
C ASP A 114 6.32 3.04 -13.79
N LYS A 115 6.49 1.76 -13.48
CA LYS A 115 5.37 0.85 -13.24
C LYS A 115 4.51 1.28 -12.04
N ILE A 116 5.13 1.79 -11.00
CA ILE A 116 4.41 2.19 -9.78
C ILE A 116 3.77 3.56 -9.99
N LEU A 117 4.53 4.55 -10.46
CA LEU A 117 4.08 5.93 -10.62
C LEU A 117 3.04 6.07 -11.72
N ARG A 118 3.33 5.60 -12.94
CA ARG A 118 2.45 5.77 -14.11
C ARG A 118 1.24 4.86 -14.08
N ASN A 119 1.41 3.62 -13.63
CA ASN A 119 0.31 2.65 -13.60
C ASN A 119 -0.45 2.68 -12.28
N ARG A 120 -0.11 3.57 -11.37
CA ARG A 120 -0.74 3.71 -10.05
C ARG A 120 -0.94 2.36 -9.37
N ARG A 121 0.14 1.61 -9.14
CA ARG A 121 0.07 0.29 -8.50
C ARG A 121 0.04 0.34 -6.98
N ALA A 122 0.27 1.50 -6.40
CA ALA A 122 0.26 1.74 -4.97
C ALA A 122 -0.31 3.13 -4.69
N ASP A 123 -0.65 3.45 -3.46
CA ASP A 123 -1.13 4.75 -3.02
C ASP A 123 0.00 5.64 -2.51
N GLY A 124 1.16 5.07 -2.26
CA GLY A 124 2.38 5.75 -1.85
C GLY A 124 3.59 4.84 -2.00
N ILE A 125 4.77 5.40 -1.83
CA ILE A 125 6.04 4.72 -2.03
C ILE A 125 6.92 4.92 -0.81
N ILE A 126 7.55 3.84 -0.36
CA ILE A 126 8.68 3.86 0.57
C ILE A 126 9.92 3.53 -0.23
N LEU A 127 10.93 4.38 -0.13
CA LEU A 127 12.18 4.24 -0.85
C LEU A 127 13.31 3.97 0.12
N SER A 128 14.18 3.04 -0.24
CA SER A 128 15.46 2.84 0.42
C SER A 128 16.52 2.88 -0.68
N SER A 129 17.21 4.00 -0.85
CA SER A 129 18.25 4.16 -1.85
C SER A 129 19.63 4.24 -1.21
N ALA A 130 20.61 3.72 -1.90
CA ALA A 130 22.02 3.87 -1.50
C ALA A 130 22.61 5.20 -1.95
N SER A 131 22.00 5.91 -2.90
CA SER A 131 22.51 7.15 -3.47
C SER A 131 21.49 8.29 -3.36
N ILE A 132 21.92 9.41 -2.80
CA ILE A 132 21.14 10.65 -2.73
C ILE A 132 21.07 11.40 -4.07
N HIS A 133 21.87 10.98 -5.05
CA HIS A 133 21.91 11.54 -6.41
C HIS A 133 21.16 10.66 -7.42
N ASP A 134 20.22 9.84 -6.94
CA ASP A 134 19.43 8.97 -7.78
C ASP A 134 18.34 9.78 -8.51
N ASP A 135 18.46 9.88 -9.82
CA ASP A 135 17.47 10.58 -10.67
C ASP A 135 16.06 10.00 -10.54
N ASN A 136 15.92 8.71 -10.25
CA ASN A 136 14.61 8.09 -10.03
C ASN A 136 13.98 8.56 -8.72
N LEU A 137 14.80 8.78 -7.69
CA LEU A 137 14.37 9.33 -6.42
C LEU A 137 13.84 10.76 -6.58
N LEU A 138 14.57 11.62 -7.31
CA LEU A 138 14.13 12.97 -7.65
C LEU A 138 12.82 12.96 -8.45
N ARG A 139 12.73 12.11 -9.47
CA ARG A 139 11.49 11.93 -10.26
C ARG A 139 10.30 11.48 -9.42
N ALA A 140 10.52 10.61 -8.44
CA ALA A 140 9.47 10.18 -7.53
C ALA A 140 9.01 11.33 -6.64
N ALA A 141 9.94 12.09 -6.08
CA ALA A 141 9.65 13.26 -5.26
C ALA A 141 8.86 14.34 -6.03
N ASP A 142 9.33 14.68 -7.24
CA ASP A 142 8.71 15.71 -8.10
C ASP A 142 7.36 15.27 -8.72
N SER A 143 7.04 13.99 -8.65
CA SER A 143 5.81 13.46 -9.24
C SER A 143 4.52 13.85 -8.50
N GLY A 144 4.63 14.44 -7.30
CA GLY A 144 3.52 14.69 -6.39
C GLY A 144 2.92 13.42 -5.77
N TYR A 145 3.63 12.28 -5.88
CA TYR A 145 3.26 11.03 -5.25
C TYR A 145 3.66 11.03 -3.78
N PRO A 146 2.86 10.44 -2.88
CA PRO A 146 3.27 10.31 -1.48
C PRO A 146 4.53 9.44 -1.37
N VAL A 147 5.64 10.05 -0.94
CA VAL A 147 6.94 9.40 -0.82
C VAL A 147 7.47 9.50 0.59
N VAL A 148 7.98 8.38 1.11
CA VAL A 148 8.78 8.30 2.34
C VAL A 148 10.15 7.73 1.98
N TYR A 149 11.20 8.40 2.40
CA TYR A 149 12.58 7.95 2.20
C TYR A 149 13.18 7.40 3.48
N LEU A 150 13.77 6.23 3.41
CA LEU A 150 14.50 5.61 4.52
C LEU A 150 15.98 5.99 4.43
N GLY A 151 16.37 6.98 5.20
CA GLY A 151 17.71 7.52 5.23
C GLY A 151 17.71 9.03 5.35
N LYS A 152 18.88 9.63 5.27
CA LYS A 152 19.06 11.07 5.35
C LYS A 152 18.98 11.70 3.96
N TRP A 153 17.93 12.46 3.73
CA TRP A 153 17.76 13.21 2.48
C TRP A 153 16.91 14.45 2.75
N PHE A 154 17.25 15.54 2.07
CA PHE A 154 16.54 16.81 2.21
C PHE A 154 15.79 17.13 0.91
N HIS A 155 14.49 16.94 0.93
CA HIS A 155 13.59 17.38 -0.13
C HIS A 155 12.30 17.89 0.53
N PRO A 156 11.76 19.06 0.09
CA PRO A 156 10.62 19.71 0.77
C PRO A 156 9.36 18.85 0.81
N ASP A 157 9.14 18.01 -0.21
CA ASP A 157 7.92 17.23 -0.39
C ASP A 157 8.07 15.75 -0.02
N VAL A 158 9.20 15.37 0.61
CA VAL A 158 9.46 13.98 0.99
C VAL A 158 9.66 13.85 2.49
N LEU A 159 8.92 12.95 3.10
CA LEU A 159 9.14 12.56 4.48
C LEU A 159 10.34 11.62 4.58
N THR A 160 11.22 11.85 5.56
CA THR A 160 12.36 10.99 5.83
C THR A 160 12.23 10.27 7.16
N VAL A 161 12.71 9.04 7.20
CA VAL A 161 12.87 8.26 8.43
C VAL A 161 14.35 7.94 8.57
N GLU A 162 14.98 8.50 9.58
CA GLU A 162 16.42 8.37 9.83
C GLU A 162 16.68 7.53 11.08
N ARG A 163 17.87 6.91 11.11
CA ARG A 163 18.42 6.32 12.32
C ARG A 163 19.29 7.36 13.02
N ASP A 164 19.27 7.36 14.34
CA ASP A 164 20.21 8.13 15.14
C ASP A 164 21.54 7.36 15.25
N ASP A 165 22.28 7.33 14.14
CA ASP A 165 23.57 6.63 14.07
C ASP A 165 24.61 7.30 14.98
N PHE A 166 24.53 8.63 15.20
CA PHE A 166 25.43 9.34 16.09
C PHE A 166 25.16 8.99 17.55
N GLY A 167 23.92 9.07 17.99
CA GLY A 167 23.54 8.72 19.37
C GLY A 167 23.78 7.24 19.66
N GLY A 168 23.52 6.36 18.69
CA GLY A 168 23.81 4.94 18.81
C GLY A 168 25.31 4.65 18.95
N ALA A 169 26.15 5.29 18.14
CA ALA A 169 27.62 5.16 18.25
C ALA A 169 28.14 5.72 19.57
N TYR A 170 27.65 6.87 20.00
CA TYR A 170 28.02 7.50 21.27
C TYR A 170 27.68 6.64 22.50
N GLN A 171 26.56 5.92 22.46
CA GLN A 171 26.16 5.02 23.56
C GLN A 171 26.99 3.71 23.55
N ALA A 172 27.56 3.33 22.42
CA ALA A 172 28.36 2.11 22.29
C ALA A 172 29.82 2.27 22.69
N THR A 173 30.30 3.51 22.89
CA THR A 173 31.67 3.85 23.32
C THR A 173 31.72 4.25 24.78
#